data_8ae91be151c850abfbf812cedbf27ec7
#
_entry.id   8ae91be151c850abfbf812cedbf27ec7
#
_cell.length_a   1.000
_cell.length_b   1.000
_cell.length_c   1.000
_cell.angle_alpha   90.00
_cell.angle_beta   90.00
_cell.angle_gamma   90.00
#
_symmetry.space_group_name_H-M   'P 1'
#
loop_
_entity.id
_entity.type
_entity.pdbx_description
1 polymer ?
#
loop_
_entity_poly.entity_id
_entity_poly.type
_entity_poly.pdbx_seq_one_letter_code
_entity_poly.pdbx_strand_id
1 'polypeptide(L)'
;MAAGLVSQKDDTQTLAYRIISRPFPKSLVFLVIGAAAAVMLVIFAFLKRRQLRAEVVFAVVYIFMSICTLAAVPAFNSPDEYSHYLRSYEVSRGYLTSEGNGGNDLFSYGRTFNSGLVPEFSAKDHVSLWDIGENADQRIDREKTQFYGFGNTALYAPTSYLPQAVGIRIADLFTDRPMVLAYAGRIANMLMFGLFFFFAIRLTPVGKNFLVLLGLVPVNIQSANSMSADALALALTVALAAFVLAMRYKQKGSDE
;
A
#
# COMPACT_ATOMS: atom_id res chain seq x y z
N MET A 1 6.05 26.94 44.85
CA MET A 1 4.86 26.34 44.17
C MET A 1 5.10 25.87 42.73
N ALA A 2 6.19 26.25 42.06
CA ALA A 2 6.45 25.83 40.68
C ALA A 2 7.04 24.41 40.52
N ALA A 3 7.77 23.90 41.50
CA ALA A 3 8.44 22.60 41.44
C ALA A 3 7.47 21.38 41.53
N GLY A 4 6.30 21.55 42.16
CA GLY A 4 5.32 20.48 42.29
C GLY A 4 4.51 20.21 41.03
N LEU A 5 4.33 21.23 40.17
CA LEU A 5 3.57 21.10 38.91
C LEU A 5 4.38 20.41 37.79
N VAL A 6 5.70 20.57 37.82
CA VAL A 6 6.61 19.90 36.83
C VAL A 6 6.70 18.41 37.12
N SER A 7 6.72 18.00 38.41
CA SER A 7 6.75 16.57 38.78
C SER A 7 5.44 15.84 38.40
N GLN A 8 4.29 16.51 38.52
CA GLN A 8 3.00 15.92 38.22
C GLN A 8 2.78 15.75 36.68
N LYS A 9 3.38 16.62 35.86
CA LYS A 9 3.31 16.53 34.39
C LYS A 9 4.19 15.39 33.89
N ASP A 10 5.37 15.18 34.48
CA ASP A 10 6.25 14.07 34.13
C ASP A 10 5.65 12.71 34.51
N ASP A 11 5.00 12.62 35.69
CA ASP A 11 4.36 11.36 36.11
C ASP A 11 3.17 10.98 35.25
N THR A 12 2.36 11.93 34.80
CA THR A 12 1.23 11.64 33.89
C THR A 12 1.69 11.26 32.49
N GLN A 13 2.75 11.87 31.98
CA GLN A 13 3.33 11.46 30.68
C GLN A 13 3.98 10.08 30.78
N THR A 14 4.68 9.78 31.87
CA THR A 14 5.29 8.45 32.11
C THR A 14 4.23 7.37 32.30
N LEU A 15 3.11 7.68 32.97
CA LEU A 15 1.96 6.78 33.09
C LEU A 15 1.24 6.56 31.76
N ALA A 16 0.99 7.61 30.99
CA ALA A 16 0.41 7.51 29.66
C ALA A 16 1.30 6.69 28.71
N TYR A 17 2.64 6.91 28.74
CA TYR A 17 3.59 6.11 27.97
C TYR A 17 3.60 4.65 28.41
N ARG A 18 3.48 4.33 29.71
CA ARG A 18 3.36 2.95 30.21
C ARG A 18 2.04 2.28 29.84
N ILE A 19 0.96 3.02 29.74
CA ILE A 19 -0.37 2.48 29.35
C ILE A 19 -0.38 2.20 27.85
N ILE A 20 0.25 3.05 27.04
CA ILE A 20 0.31 2.90 25.56
C ILE A 20 1.34 1.84 25.16
N SER A 21 2.42 1.68 25.91
CA SER A 21 3.48 0.70 25.66
C SER A 21 3.25 -0.65 26.35
N ARG A 22 2.04 -1.24 26.31
CA ARG A 22 1.96 -2.67 26.57
C ARG A 22 2.73 -3.36 25.45
N PRO A 23 3.93 -3.93 25.71
CA PRO A 23 4.65 -4.59 24.64
C PRO A 23 3.79 -5.73 24.15
N PHE A 24 3.49 -5.73 22.87
CA PHE A 24 2.84 -6.85 22.20
C PHE A 24 3.61 -8.12 22.60
N PRO A 25 2.97 -9.19 23.08
CA PRO A 25 3.70 -10.34 23.60
C PRO A 25 4.61 -10.88 22.50
N LYS A 26 5.93 -10.74 22.71
CA LYS A 26 6.95 -11.16 21.73
C LYS A 26 6.75 -12.61 21.29
N SER A 27 6.28 -13.46 22.21
CA SER A 27 5.91 -14.85 21.94
C SER A 27 4.82 -14.99 20.86
N LEU A 28 3.81 -14.12 20.85
CA LEU A 28 2.77 -14.15 19.84
C LEU A 28 3.30 -13.71 18.47
N VAL A 29 4.19 -12.72 18.44
CA VAL A 29 4.87 -12.29 17.19
C VAL A 29 5.67 -13.45 16.60
N PHE A 30 6.50 -14.12 17.42
CA PHE A 30 7.27 -15.26 16.96
C PHE A 30 6.39 -16.45 16.52
N LEU A 31 5.26 -16.68 17.19
CA LEU A 31 4.31 -17.71 16.81
C LEU A 31 3.66 -17.42 15.46
N VAL A 32 3.24 -16.16 15.22
CA VAL A 32 2.64 -15.76 13.93
C VAL A 32 3.67 -15.84 12.81
N ILE A 33 4.90 -15.36 13.04
CA ILE A 33 5.99 -15.45 12.05
C ILE A 33 6.32 -16.93 11.77
N GLY A 34 6.40 -17.77 12.81
CA GLY A 34 6.66 -19.19 12.67
C GLY A 34 5.55 -19.93 11.91
N ALA A 35 4.30 -19.62 12.19
CA ALA A 35 3.15 -20.17 11.47
C ALA A 35 3.15 -19.74 9.98
N ALA A 36 3.39 -18.47 9.70
CA ALA A 36 3.50 -17.96 8.33
C ALA A 36 4.66 -18.64 7.57
N ALA A 37 5.83 -18.81 8.21
CA ALA A 37 6.96 -19.51 7.63
C ALA A 37 6.65 -21.00 7.37
N ALA A 38 5.95 -21.70 8.29
CA ALA A 38 5.53 -23.07 8.10
C ALA A 38 4.57 -23.23 6.92
N VAL A 39 3.58 -22.35 6.81
CA VAL A 39 2.66 -22.30 5.65
C VAL A 39 3.42 -22.08 4.37
N MET A 40 4.38 -21.14 4.34
CA MET A 40 5.23 -20.90 3.17
C MET A 40 6.05 -22.11 2.77
N LEU A 41 6.61 -22.85 3.74
CA LEU A 41 7.34 -24.09 3.46
C LEU A 41 6.44 -25.18 2.86
N VAL A 42 5.21 -25.32 3.36
CA VAL A 42 4.22 -26.27 2.81
C VAL A 42 3.85 -25.88 1.38
N ILE A 43 3.56 -24.59 1.13
CA ILE A 43 3.31 -24.08 -0.21
C ILE A 43 4.49 -24.38 -1.13
N PHE A 44 5.71 -24.05 -0.70
CA PHE A 44 6.92 -24.30 -1.49
C PHE A 44 7.12 -25.78 -1.82
N ALA A 45 6.97 -26.67 -0.82
CA ALA A 45 7.07 -28.12 -1.02
C ALA A 45 6.03 -28.65 -2.01
N PHE A 46 4.79 -28.16 -1.92
CA PHE A 46 3.70 -28.49 -2.84
C PHE A 46 4.01 -28.02 -4.27
N LEU A 47 4.42 -26.76 -4.42
CA LEU A 47 4.76 -26.16 -5.72
C LEU A 47 5.93 -26.89 -6.39
N LYS A 48 6.97 -27.25 -5.59
CA LYS A 48 8.13 -28.03 -6.06
C LYS A 48 7.73 -29.43 -6.56
N ARG A 49 6.84 -30.11 -5.86
CA ARG A 49 6.35 -31.45 -6.26
C ARG A 49 5.58 -31.42 -7.58
N ARG A 50 4.88 -30.32 -7.87
CA ARG A 50 4.01 -30.17 -9.06
C ARG A 50 4.74 -29.62 -10.28
N GLN A 51 6.03 -29.26 -10.19
CA GLN A 51 6.81 -28.66 -11.29
C GLN A 51 6.06 -27.51 -12.00
N LEU A 52 5.44 -26.64 -11.22
CA LEU A 52 4.62 -25.53 -11.73
C LEU A 52 5.50 -24.51 -12.45
N ARG A 53 4.88 -23.82 -13.41
CA ARG A 53 5.52 -22.70 -14.11
C ARG A 53 5.86 -21.58 -13.15
N ALA A 54 6.95 -20.85 -13.43
CA ALA A 54 7.48 -19.78 -12.56
C ALA A 54 6.43 -18.69 -12.26
N GLU A 55 5.63 -18.30 -13.26
CA GLU A 55 4.55 -17.31 -13.08
C GLU A 55 3.45 -17.78 -12.12
N VAL A 56 3.15 -19.09 -12.10
CA VAL A 56 2.17 -19.65 -11.17
C VAL A 56 2.73 -19.71 -9.76
N VAL A 57 4.01 -20.09 -9.62
CA VAL A 57 4.71 -20.07 -8.32
C VAL A 57 4.71 -18.65 -7.75
N PHE A 58 5.06 -17.66 -8.59
CA PHE A 58 5.00 -16.25 -8.21
C PHE A 58 3.61 -15.87 -7.72
N ALA A 59 2.57 -16.14 -8.51
CA ALA A 59 1.20 -15.72 -8.18
C ALA A 59 0.72 -16.29 -6.85
N VAL A 60 0.93 -17.58 -6.59
CA VAL A 60 0.51 -18.22 -5.34
C VAL A 60 1.23 -17.62 -4.12
N VAL A 61 2.56 -17.48 -4.22
CA VAL A 61 3.36 -16.94 -3.11
C VAL A 61 3.05 -15.44 -2.91
N TYR A 62 2.94 -14.68 -3.99
CA TYR A 62 2.62 -13.25 -3.95
C TYR A 62 1.27 -12.99 -3.30
N ILE A 63 0.20 -13.69 -3.72
CA ILE A 63 -1.15 -13.52 -3.15
C ILE A 63 -1.12 -13.84 -1.65
N PHE A 64 -0.48 -14.95 -1.25
CA PHE A 64 -0.37 -15.31 0.16
C PHE A 64 0.35 -14.21 0.98
N MET A 65 1.54 -13.77 0.52
CA MET A 65 2.29 -12.72 1.20
C MET A 65 1.52 -11.39 1.22
N SER A 66 0.81 -11.06 0.15
CA SER A 66 0.00 -9.85 0.07
C SER A 66 -1.16 -9.86 1.05
N ILE A 67 -1.87 -10.98 1.20
CA ILE A 67 -2.94 -11.12 2.21
C ILE A 67 -2.35 -10.94 3.62
N CYS A 68 -1.21 -11.56 3.91
CA CYS A 68 -0.53 -11.39 5.19
C CYS A 68 -0.13 -9.93 5.44
N THR A 69 0.40 -9.24 4.41
CA THR A 69 0.80 -7.83 4.51
C THR A 69 -0.40 -6.91 4.72
N LEU A 70 -1.49 -7.08 3.95
CA LEU A 70 -2.72 -6.30 4.13
C LEU A 70 -3.34 -6.47 5.52
N ALA A 71 -3.24 -7.67 6.09
CA ALA A 71 -3.74 -7.96 7.43
C ALA A 71 -2.81 -7.44 8.55
N ALA A 72 -1.49 -7.45 8.32
CA ALA A 72 -0.50 -7.10 9.34
C ALA A 72 -0.14 -5.60 9.35
N VAL A 73 -0.20 -4.93 8.20
CA VAL A 73 0.17 -3.52 8.05
C VAL A 73 -1.10 -2.68 7.90
N PRO A 74 -1.49 -1.94 8.95
CA PRO A 74 -2.66 -1.07 8.92
C PRO A 74 -2.58 -0.05 7.77
N ALA A 75 -3.74 0.38 7.25
CA ALA A 75 -3.78 1.50 6.31
C ALA A 75 -3.23 2.77 6.99
N PHE A 76 -2.58 3.62 6.23
CA PHE A 76 -1.89 4.84 6.65
C PHE A 76 -0.63 4.62 7.51
N ASN A 77 -0.11 3.38 7.59
CA ASN A 77 1.13 3.07 8.31
C ASN A 77 2.34 2.91 7.38
N SER A 78 2.15 2.95 6.07
CA SER A 78 3.25 3.02 5.11
C SER A 78 3.73 4.47 4.94
N PRO A 79 5.01 4.69 4.62
CA PRO A 79 5.52 6.05 4.40
C PRO A 79 4.67 6.83 3.39
N ASP A 80 4.34 8.07 3.71
CA ASP A 80 3.59 9.01 2.88
C ASP A 80 2.20 8.51 2.40
N GLU A 81 1.68 7.40 2.97
CA GLU A 81 0.46 6.77 2.50
C GLU A 81 -0.76 7.70 2.60
N TYR A 82 -0.77 8.61 3.57
CA TYR A 82 -1.76 9.68 3.67
C TYR A 82 -1.82 10.51 2.37
N SER A 83 -0.68 11.02 1.93
CA SER A 83 -0.59 11.86 0.74
C SER A 83 -0.87 11.08 -0.54
N HIS A 84 -0.40 9.85 -0.63
CA HIS A 84 -0.69 8.94 -1.74
C HIS A 84 -2.18 8.60 -1.83
N TYR A 85 -2.86 8.41 -0.69
CA TYR A 85 -4.31 8.18 -0.66
C TYR A 85 -5.08 9.38 -1.17
N LEU A 86 -4.75 10.59 -0.69
CA LEU A 86 -5.39 11.84 -1.13
C LEU A 86 -5.19 12.09 -2.63
N ARG A 87 -3.98 11.86 -3.13
CA ARG A 87 -3.69 11.96 -4.57
C ARG A 87 -4.47 10.93 -5.38
N SER A 88 -4.55 9.68 -4.91
CA SER A 88 -5.35 8.62 -5.54
C SER A 88 -6.84 8.98 -5.55
N TYR A 89 -7.35 9.53 -4.44
CA TYR A 89 -8.73 10.00 -4.36
C TYR A 89 -8.99 11.15 -5.33
N GLU A 90 -8.08 12.12 -5.44
CA GLU A 90 -8.16 13.22 -6.41
C GLU A 90 -8.27 12.69 -7.85
N VAL A 91 -7.40 11.74 -8.22
CA VAL A 91 -7.45 11.09 -9.54
C VAL A 91 -8.75 10.30 -9.74
N SER A 92 -9.27 9.64 -8.70
CA SER A 92 -10.54 8.91 -8.75
C SER A 92 -11.75 9.81 -9.05
N ARG A 93 -11.64 11.12 -8.74
CA ARG A 93 -12.65 12.13 -9.07
C ARG A 93 -12.46 12.77 -10.46
N GLY A 94 -11.44 12.34 -11.21
CA GLY A 94 -11.12 12.84 -12.54
C GLY A 94 -10.23 14.10 -12.55
N TYR A 95 -9.70 14.50 -11.41
CA TYR A 95 -8.78 15.64 -11.33
C TYR A 95 -7.35 15.19 -11.61
N LEU A 96 -6.77 15.74 -12.66
CA LEU A 96 -5.41 15.37 -13.08
C LEU A 96 -4.32 16.24 -12.45
N THR A 97 -4.68 17.46 -12.04
CA THR A 97 -3.78 18.45 -11.42
C THR A 97 -4.32 18.87 -10.07
N SER A 98 -3.43 19.02 -9.11
CA SER A 98 -3.76 19.56 -7.78
C SER A 98 -3.79 21.08 -7.80
N GLU A 99 -4.47 21.69 -6.83
CA GLU A 99 -4.64 23.14 -6.68
C GLU A 99 -3.80 23.64 -5.50
N GLY A 100 -3.41 24.93 -5.55
CA GLY A 100 -2.81 25.61 -4.42
C GLY A 100 -3.87 26.37 -3.61
N ASN A 101 -3.69 26.47 -2.30
CA ASN A 101 -4.52 27.31 -1.42
C ASN A 101 -3.96 28.73 -1.22
N GLY A 102 -2.90 29.10 -1.97
CA GLY A 102 -2.25 30.41 -1.88
C GLY A 102 -1.12 30.50 -0.84
N GLY A 103 -0.84 29.43 -0.10
CA GLY A 103 0.32 29.34 0.79
C GLY A 103 1.61 29.01 0.04
N ASN A 104 2.76 29.10 0.75
CA ASN A 104 4.08 28.89 0.16
C ASN A 104 4.75 27.59 0.67
N ASP A 105 4.07 26.78 1.43
CA ASP A 105 4.59 25.52 1.96
C ASP A 105 4.16 24.31 1.12
N LEU A 106 4.78 23.17 1.39
CA LEU A 106 4.49 21.91 0.69
C LEU A 106 3.02 21.47 0.85
N PHE A 107 2.41 21.74 2.00
CA PHE A 107 1.01 21.39 2.28
C PHE A 107 0.00 22.37 1.71
N SER A 108 0.47 23.43 1.06
CA SER A 108 -0.38 24.38 0.32
C SER A 108 -0.87 23.85 -1.02
N TYR A 109 -0.32 22.74 -1.49
CA TYR A 109 -0.77 22.04 -2.69
C TYR A 109 -1.62 20.84 -2.33
N GLY A 110 -2.80 20.75 -2.92
CA GLY A 110 -3.78 19.70 -2.63
C GLY A 110 -5.12 19.99 -3.26
N ARG A 111 -6.19 19.66 -2.57
CA ARG A 111 -7.56 19.98 -3.04
C ARG A 111 -8.56 19.99 -1.88
N THR A 112 -9.64 20.76 -2.09
CA THR A 112 -10.81 20.76 -1.20
C THR A 112 -11.71 19.58 -1.54
N PHE A 113 -11.95 18.73 -0.53
CA PHE A 113 -12.84 17.58 -0.58
C PHE A 113 -13.82 17.59 0.58
N ASN A 114 -14.75 16.65 0.59
CA ASN A 114 -15.65 16.43 1.69
C ASN A 114 -14.86 16.11 2.99
N SER A 115 -15.34 16.63 4.10
CA SER A 115 -14.76 16.43 5.44
C SER A 115 -14.85 14.96 5.85
N GLY A 116 -13.92 14.49 6.69
CA GLY A 116 -13.89 13.10 7.12
C GLY A 116 -13.37 12.11 6.07
N LEU A 117 -12.82 12.60 4.94
CA LEU A 117 -12.21 11.75 3.91
C LEU A 117 -11.03 10.95 4.45
N VAL A 118 -10.32 11.48 5.42
CA VAL A 118 -9.18 10.83 6.06
C VAL A 118 -9.48 10.67 7.53
N PRO A 119 -9.26 9.49 8.12
CA PRO A 119 -9.42 9.27 9.55
C PRO A 119 -8.46 10.14 10.36
N GLU A 120 -8.90 10.64 11.53
CA GLU A 120 -8.08 11.50 12.39
C GLU A 120 -6.76 10.83 12.82
N PHE A 121 -6.78 9.52 13.02
CA PHE A 121 -5.57 8.78 13.40
C PHE A 121 -4.54 8.68 12.27
N SER A 122 -4.89 8.98 11.03
CA SER A 122 -3.94 8.93 9.89
C SER A 122 -2.77 9.90 10.00
N ALA A 123 -2.87 10.91 10.87
CA ALA A 123 -1.80 11.84 11.20
C ALA A 123 -0.89 11.35 12.34
N LYS A 124 -1.14 10.17 12.93
CA LYS A 124 -0.27 9.59 13.95
C LYS A 124 1.01 9.05 13.33
N ASP A 125 2.11 9.12 14.05
CA ASP A 125 3.40 8.51 13.64
C ASP A 125 3.30 7.00 13.44
N HIS A 126 2.43 6.33 14.21
CA HIS A 126 2.16 4.90 14.11
C HIS A 126 0.67 4.62 14.22
N VAL A 127 0.12 3.95 13.23
CA VAL A 127 -1.26 3.48 13.21
C VAL A 127 -1.32 2.01 13.62
N SER A 128 -2.20 1.68 14.53
CA SER A 128 -2.44 0.31 14.99
C SER A 128 -3.70 -0.30 14.36
N LEU A 129 -3.83 -1.62 14.41
CA LEU A 129 -5.06 -2.31 13.99
C LEU A 129 -6.26 -1.92 14.87
N TRP A 130 -6.01 -1.48 16.10
CA TRP A 130 -7.04 -0.99 17.00
C TRP A 130 -7.61 0.34 16.52
N ASP A 131 -6.76 1.28 16.09
CA ASP A 131 -7.20 2.56 15.51
C ASP A 131 -8.11 2.35 14.30
N ILE A 132 -7.82 1.34 13.47
CA ILE A 132 -8.67 0.97 12.34
C ILE A 132 -10.03 0.47 12.82
N GLY A 133 -10.04 -0.41 13.83
CA GLY A 133 -11.27 -0.96 14.38
C GLY A 133 -12.20 0.11 14.98
N GLU A 134 -11.65 1.04 15.75
CA GLU A 134 -12.41 2.14 16.36
C GLU A 134 -12.98 3.12 15.31
N ASN A 135 -12.32 3.29 14.19
CA ASN A 135 -12.72 4.23 13.13
C ASN A 135 -13.32 3.54 11.89
N ALA A 136 -13.61 2.24 11.97
CA ALA A 136 -14.15 1.49 10.85
C ALA A 136 -15.51 2.02 10.36
N ASP A 137 -16.29 2.63 11.25
CA ASP A 137 -17.61 3.19 10.97
C ASP A 137 -17.60 4.69 10.65
N GLN A 138 -16.41 5.34 10.66
CA GLN A 138 -16.29 6.73 10.24
C GLN A 138 -16.83 6.89 8.82
N ARG A 139 -17.57 7.99 8.59
CA ARG A 139 -18.17 8.33 7.29
C ARG A 139 -17.68 9.69 6.79
N ILE A 140 -17.66 9.83 5.49
CA ILE A 140 -17.40 11.11 4.84
C ILE A 140 -18.61 12.02 5.03
N ASP A 141 -18.40 13.21 5.61
CA ASP A 141 -19.42 14.24 5.74
C ASP A 141 -19.58 14.99 4.41
N ARG A 142 -20.66 14.73 3.70
CA ARG A 142 -20.93 15.33 2.38
C ARG A 142 -21.40 16.78 2.44
N GLU A 143 -21.77 17.27 3.62
CA GLU A 143 -22.26 18.65 3.81
C GLU A 143 -21.11 19.63 4.07
N LYS A 144 -20.00 19.13 4.62
CA LYS A 144 -18.83 19.93 4.94
C LYS A 144 -17.67 19.63 4.02
N THR A 145 -16.88 20.66 3.72
CA THR A 145 -15.66 20.52 2.93
C THR A 145 -14.47 21.09 3.69
N GLN A 146 -13.29 20.53 3.43
CA GLN A 146 -12.03 21.03 3.96
C GLN A 146 -10.93 20.87 2.91
N PHE A 147 -9.89 21.71 3.01
CA PHE A 147 -8.71 21.58 2.18
C PHE A 147 -7.79 20.50 2.76
N TYR A 148 -7.37 19.59 1.89
CA TYR A 148 -6.38 18.54 2.20
C TYR A 148 -5.09 18.82 1.43
N GLY A 149 -4.00 19.08 2.16
CA GLY A 149 -2.68 19.28 1.58
C GLY A 149 -1.92 17.97 1.41
N PHE A 150 -1.39 17.73 0.21
CA PHE A 150 -0.55 16.57 -0.14
C PHE A 150 0.51 16.92 -1.19
N GLY A 151 1.16 18.05 -1.01
CA GLY A 151 2.09 18.62 -1.99
C GLY A 151 3.28 17.73 -2.32
N ASN A 152 3.70 16.84 -1.41
CA ASN A 152 4.74 15.84 -1.66
C ASN A 152 4.35 14.84 -2.78
N THR A 153 3.05 14.62 -3.02
CA THR A 153 2.54 13.72 -4.07
C THR A 153 1.76 14.43 -5.16
N ALA A 154 1.43 15.73 -4.97
CA ALA A 154 0.67 16.53 -5.92
C ALA A 154 1.33 16.63 -7.30
N LEU A 155 2.67 16.62 -7.35
CA LEU A 155 3.46 16.70 -8.58
C LEU A 155 3.62 15.35 -9.30
N TYR A 156 3.26 14.23 -8.68
CA TYR A 156 3.36 12.93 -9.31
C TYR A 156 2.34 12.78 -10.43
N ALA A 157 2.75 12.13 -11.51
CA ALA A 157 1.89 11.89 -12.66
C ALA A 157 0.60 11.14 -12.23
N PRO A 158 -0.58 11.61 -12.60
CA PRO A 158 -1.84 10.98 -12.21
C PRO A 158 -1.95 9.53 -12.71
N THR A 159 -1.27 9.18 -13.80
CA THR A 159 -1.20 7.82 -14.33
C THR A 159 -0.63 6.81 -13.33
N SER A 160 0.27 7.24 -12.45
CA SER A 160 0.86 6.38 -11.42
C SER A 160 -0.13 5.95 -10.34
N TYR A 161 -1.27 6.62 -10.25
CA TYR A 161 -2.34 6.36 -9.27
C TYR A 161 -3.58 5.71 -9.88
N LEU A 162 -3.58 5.38 -11.17
CA LEU A 162 -4.75 4.82 -11.84
C LEU A 162 -5.29 3.54 -11.17
N PRO A 163 -4.46 2.56 -10.75
CA PRO A 163 -4.98 1.37 -10.10
C PRO A 163 -5.73 1.69 -8.82
N GLN A 164 -5.11 2.50 -7.94
CA GLN A 164 -5.69 2.91 -6.67
C GLN A 164 -6.97 3.73 -6.88
N ALA A 165 -6.94 4.67 -7.84
CA ALA A 165 -8.09 5.50 -8.19
C ALA A 165 -9.29 4.67 -8.68
N VAL A 166 -9.04 3.63 -9.48
CA VAL A 166 -10.09 2.70 -9.94
C VAL A 166 -10.68 1.94 -8.75
N GLY A 167 -9.84 1.41 -7.85
CA GLY A 167 -10.29 0.72 -6.65
C GLY A 167 -11.16 1.61 -5.76
N ILE A 168 -10.69 2.85 -5.49
CA ILE A 168 -11.43 3.86 -4.73
C ILE A 168 -12.76 4.18 -5.42
N ARG A 169 -12.76 4.40 -6.74
CA ARG A 169 -13.96 4.77 -7.50
C ARG A 169 -15.02 3.68 -7.46
N ILE A 170 -14.61 2.42 -7.57
CA ILE A 170 -15.53 1.28 -7.46
C ILE A 170 -16.12 1.19 -6.05
N ALA A 171 -15.30 1.29 -5.00
CA ALA A 171 -15.77 1.23 -3.63
C ALA A 171 -16.72 2.39 -3.27
N ASP A 172 -16.44 3.60 -3.77
CA ASP A 172 -17.25 4.80 -3.53
C ASP A 172 -18.69 4.69 -4.09
N LEU A 173 -18.95 3.75 -5.00
CA LEU A 173 -20.31 3.46 -5.46
C LEU A 173 -21.17 2.75 -4.40
N PHE A 174 -20.54 2.13 -3.41
CA PHE A 174 -21.19 1.27 -2.43
C PHE A 174 -21.06 1.76 -0.99
N THR A 175 -20.12 2.68 -0.71
CA THR A 175 -19.85 3.12 0.66
C THR A 175 -19.26 4.53 0.70
N ASP A 176 -19.52 5.20 1.82
CA ASP A 176 -18.95 6.50 2.19
C ASP A 176 -17.90 6.38 3.33
N ARG A 177 -17.39 5.15 3.59
CA ARG A 177 -16.41 4.89 4.64
C ARG A 177 -14.99 5.05 4.10
N PRO A 178 -14.20 6.04 4.59
CA PRO A 178 -12.84 6.31 4.07
C PRO A 178 -11.90 5.11 4.21
N MET A 179 -12.05 4.31 5.27
CA MET A 179 -11.25 3.10 5.45
C MET A 179 -11.48 2.07 4.33
N VAL A 180 -12.73 1.86 3.92
CA VAL A 180 -13.06 0.93 2.82
C VAL A 180 -12.48 1.44 1.52
N LEU A 181 -12.53 2.77 1.27
CA LEU A 181 -11.93 3.39 0.09
C LEU A 181 -10.40 3.18 0.06
N ALA A 182 -9.72 3.37 1.21
CA ALA A 182 -8.27 3.16 1.32
C ALA A 182 -7.89 1.70 1.03
N TYR A 183 -8.58 0.73 1.65
CA TYR A 183 -8.31 -0.69 1.39
C TYR A 183 -8.64 -1.10 -0.05
N ALA A 184 -9.69 -0.55 -0.65
CA ALA A 184 -10.01 -0.81 -2.05
C ALA A 184 -8.91 -0.32 -2.99
N GLY A 185 -8.34 0.86 -2.73
CA GLY A 185 -7.18 1.37 -3.46
C GLY A 185 -5.94 0.48 -3.30
N ARG A 186 -5.64 0.03 -2.07
CA ARG A 186 -4.54 -0.90 -1.78
C ARG A 186 -4.70 -2.23 -2.52
N ILE A 187 -5.89 -2.81 -2.49
CA ILE A 187 -6.20 -4.07 -3.19
C ILE A 187 -6.05 -3.90 -4.70
N ALA A 188 -6.53 -2.81 -5.27
CA ALA A 188 -6.38 -2.54 -6.70
C ALA A 188 -4.91 -2.38 -7.11
N ASN A 189 -4.09 -1.69 -6.30
CA ASN A 189 -2.65 -1.56 -6.52
C ASN A 189 -1.95 -2.93 -6.45
N MET A 190 -2.27 -3.74 -5.42
CA MET A 190 -1.80 -5.11 -5.26
C MET A 190 -2.11 -5.96 -6.49
N LEU A 191 -3.35 -5.96 -6.94
CA LEU A 191 -3.78 -6.76 -8.08
C LEU A 191 -3.05 -6.35 -9.36
N MET A 192 -2.89 -5.05 -9.59
CA MET A 192 -2.19 -4.52 -10.76
C MET A 192 -0.71 -4.91 -10.76
N PHE A 193 -0.01 -4.76 -9.63
CA PHE A 193 1.38 -5.19 -9.49
C PHE A 193 1.54 -6.69 -9.77
N GLY A 194 0.72 -7.51 -9.12
CA GLY A 194 0.74 -8.97 -9.32
C GLY A 194 0.50 -9.38 -10.77
N LEU A 195 -0.45 -8.72 -11.44
CA LEU A 195 -0.80 -8.98 -12.83
C LEU A 195 0.36 -8.67 -13.79
N PHE A 196 0.98 -7.49 -13.65
CA PHE A 196 2.13 -7.12 -14.49
C PHE A 196 3.32 -8.03 -14.26
N PHE A 197 3.67 -8.37 -13.02
CA PHE A 197 4.73 -9.32 -12.74
C PHE A 197 4.44 -10.72 -13.26
N PHE A 198 3.21 -11.21 -13.11
CA PHE A 198 2.79 -12.49 -13.67
C PHE A 198 3.04 -12.54 -15.19
N PHE A 199 2.58 -11.54 -15.92
CA PHE A 199 2.79 -11.50 -17.37
C PHE A 199 4.25 -11.27 -17.74
N ALA A 200 5.01 -10.46 -17.01
CA ALA A 200 6.43 -10.27 -17.22
C ALA A 200 7.19 -11.60 -17.09
N ILE A 201 6.93 -12.37 -16.01
CA ILE A 201 7.55 -13.68 -15.79
C ILE A 201 7.15 -14.68 -16.89
N ARG A 202 5.90 -14.64 -17.33
CA ARG A 202 5.41 -15.50 -18.40
C ARG A 202 6.09 -15.19 -19.75
N LEU A 203 6.23 -13.91 -20.07
CA LEU A 203 6.72 -13.42 -21.37
C LEU A 203 8.23 -13.50 -21.50
N THR A 204 9.00 -13.26 -20.43
CA THR A 204 10.46 -13.26 -20.51
C THR A 204 11.01 -14.62 -20.96
N PRO A 205 11.92 -14.66 -21.96
CA PRO A 205 12.55 -15.91 -22.40
C PRO A 205 13.61 -16.41 -21.42
N VAL A 206 14.21 -15.50 -20.66
CA VAL A 206 15.32 -15.77 -19.72
C VAL A 206 15.07 -15.09 -18.39
N GLY A 207 15.74 -15.56 -17.32
CA GLY A 207 15.72 -14.87 -16.01
C GLY A 207 14.39 -14.95 -15.25
N LYS A 208 13.48 -15.91 -15.55
CA LYS A 208 12.18 -16.04 -14.88
C LYS A 208 12.29 -16.09 -13.36
N ASN A 209 13.24 -16.89 -12.84
CA ASN A 209 13.43 -17.00 -11.39
C ASN A 209 13.93 -15.69 -10.76
N PHE A 210 14.73 -14.92 -11.49
CA PHE A 210 15.15 -13.59 -11.03
C PHE A 210 13.95 -12.65 -10.88
N LEU A 211 13.03 -12.62 -11.87
CA LEU A 211 11.82 -11.82 -11.79
C LEU A 211 10.88 -12.30 -10.68
N VAL A 212 10.78 -13.61 -10.42
CA VAL A 212 10.05 -14.14 -9.28
C VAL A 212 10.62 -13.59 -7.98
N LEU A 213 11.94 -13.69 -7.78
CA LEU A 213 12.59 -13.16 -6.59
C LEU A 213 12.40 -11.65 -6.46
N LEU A 214 12.57 -10.90 -7.54
CA LEU A 214 12.39 -9.44 -7.54
C LEU A 214 10.96 -9.05 -7.12
N GLY A 215 9.95 -9.71 -7.67
CA GLY A 215 8.55 -9.43 -7.32
C GLY A 215 8.16 -9.85 -5.90
N LEU A 216 8.90 -10.79 -5.30
CA LEU A 216 8.66 -11.28 -3.93
C LEU A 216 9.56 -10.61 -2.88
N VAL A 217 10.38 -9.62 -3.24
CA VAL A 217 11.13 -8.82 -2.25
C VAL A 217 10.12 -8.15 -1.30
N PRO A 218 10.30 -8.26 0.04
CA PRO A 218 9.33 -7.74 1.00
C PRO A 218 8.96 -6.26 0.83
N VAL A 219 9.93 -5.40 0.49
CA VAL A 219 9.66 -3.98 0.23
C VAL A 219 8.76 -3.76 -0.98
N ASN A 220 8.90 -4.56 -2.04
CA ASN A 220 8.06 -4.48 -3.22
C ASN A 220 6.63 -4.96 -2.92
N ILE A 221 6.49 -6.02 -2.11
CA ILE A 221 5.19 -6.49 -1.63
C ILE A 221 4.53 -5.41 -0.77
N GLN A 222 5.26 -4.79 0.15
CA GLN A 222 4.72 -3.71 0.98
C GLN A 222 4.28 -2.52 0.13
N SER A 223 5.10 -2.07 -0.82
CA SER A 223 4.75 -0.99 -1.76
C SER A 223 3.49 -1.33 -2.58
N ALA A 224 3.40 -2.55 -3.10
CA ALA A 224 2.24 -3.02 -3.85
C ALA A 224 0.96 -3.11 -3.00
N ASN A 225 1.09 -3.37 -1.69
CA ASN A 225 -0.02 -3.45 -0.74
C ASN A 225 -0.28 -2.12 0.01
N SER A 226 0.26 -1.02 -0.48
CA SER A 226 0.02 0.34 0.00
C SER A 226 -0.58 1.22 -1.11
N MET A 227 -0.75 2.50 -0.83
CA MET A 227 -1.20 3.49 -1.83
C MET A 227 -0.04 4.05 -2.68
N SER A 228 1.18 3.49 -2.57
CA SER A 228 2.37 4.00 -3.27
C SER A 228 2.23 3.95 -4.79
N ALA A 229 2.66 5.02 -5.45
CA ALA A 229 2.80 5.13 -6.90
C ALA A 229 3.95 4.27 -7.46
N ASP A 230 4.95 3.95 -6.63
CA ASP A 230 6.18 3.26 -7.03
C ASP A 230 5.91 1.82 -7.47
N ALA A 231 4.88 1.18 -6.90
CA ALA A 231 4.49 -0.17 -7.26
C ALA A 231 4.15 -0.29 -8.75
N LEU A 232 3.34 0.63 -9.28
CA LEU A 232 2.98 0.63 -10.71
C LEU A 232 4.20 0.94 -11.58
N ALA A 233 5.04 1.90 -11.18
CA ALA A 233 6.24 2.27 -11.92
C ALA A 233 7.21 1.08 -12.06
N LEU A 234 7.48 0.36 -10.96
CA LEU A 234 8.30 -0.85 -10.97
C LEU A 234 7.68 -1.95 -11.85
N ALA A 235 6.38 -2.21 -11.66
CA ALA A 235 5.70 -3.28 -12.39
C ALA A 235 5.69 -3.04 -13.90
N LEU A 236 5.44 -1.80 -14.34
CA LEU A 236 5.51 -1.41 -15.75
C LEU A 236 6.92 -1.51 -16.31
N THR A 237 7.93 -1.07 -15.56
CA THR A 237 9.35 -1.17 -15.97
C THR A 237 9.76 -2.62 -16.21
N VAL A 238 9.40 -3.51 -15.28
CA VAL A 238 9.69 -4.96 -15.40
C VAL A 238 8.93 -5.58 -16.57
N ALA A 239 7.64 -5.23 -16.75
CA ALA A 239 6.85 -5.72 -17.86
C ALA A 239 7.40 -5.27 -19.22
N LEU A 240 7.81 -4.00 -19.33
CA LEU A 240 8.45 -3.47 -20.54
C LEU A 240 9.77 -4.17 -20.84
N ALA A 241 10.63 -4.36 -19.83
CA ALA A 241 11.89 -5.08 -19.98
C ALA A 241 11.66 -6.52 -20.46
N ALA A 242 10.71 -7.24 -19.86
CA ALA A 242 10.35 -8.59 -20.27
C ALA A 242 9.83 -8.64 -21.71
N PHE A 243 9.02 -7.67 -22.11
CA PHE A 243 8.49 -7.54 -23.47
C PHE A 243 9.62 -7.30 -24.50
N VAL A 244 10.52 -6.36 -24.23
CA VAL A 244 11.67 -6.09 -25.11
C VAL A 244 12.58 -7.32 -25.26
N LEU A 245 12.83 -8.03 -24.16
CA LEU A 245 13.60 -9.28 -24.22
C LEU A 245 12.88 -10.34 -25.07
N ALA A 246 11.58 -10.51 -24.90
CA ALA A 246 10.80 -11.45 -25.70
C ALA A 246 10.86 -11.15 -27.21
N MET A 247 10.77 -9.87 -27.59
CA MET A 247 10.86 -9.44 -28.98
C MET A 247 12.25 -9.74 -29.58
N ARG A 248 13.32 -9.44 -28.84
CA ARG A 248 14.70 -9.69 -29.28
C ARG A 248 15.00 -11.17 -29.49
N TYR A 249 14.57 -12.02 -28.56
CA TYR A 249 14.77 -13.47 -28.67
C TYR A 249 13.97 -14.09 -29.81
N LYS A 250 12.75 -13.60 -30.08
CA LYS A 250 11.95 -14.06 -31.22
C LYS A 250 12.60 -13.70 -32.55
N GLN A 251 13.15 -12.51 -32.70
CA GLN A 251 13.83 -12.04 -33.90
C GLN A 251 15.07 -12.89 -34.19
N LYS A 252 15.90 -13.18 -33.19
CA LYS A 252 17.10 -14.01 -33.36
C LYS A 252 16.78 -15.43 -33.85
N GLY A 253 15.69 -16.04 -33.37
CA GLY A 253 15.26 -17.37 -33.83
C GLY A 253 14.60 -17.40 -35.21
N SER A 254 14.33 -16.25 -35.85
CA SER A 254 13.86 -16.18 -37.25
C SER A 254 15.01 -15.96 -38.27
N ASP A 255 16.18 -15.57 -37.78
CA ASP A 255 17.35 -15.28 -38.59
C ASP A 255 18.31 -16.50 -38.67
N GLU A 256 18.06 -17.56 -37.88
CA GLU A 256 18.73 -18.87 -37.92
C GLU A 256 17.86 -19.91 -38.65
#